data_c256ba4867f7b905cf0f7e1fda0c359f
#
_entry.id   c256ba4867f7b905cf0f7e1fda0c359f
#
_cell.length_a   1.000
_cell.length_b   1.000
_cell.length_c   1.000
_cell.angle_alpha   90.00
_cell.angle_beta   90.00
_cell.angle_gamma   90.00
#
_symmetry.space_group_name_H-M   'P 1'
#
loop_
_entity.id
_entity.type
_entity.pdbx_description
1 polymer ?
#
loop_
_entity_poly.entity_id
_entity_poly.type
_entity_poly.pdbx_seq_one_letter_code
_entity_poly.pdbx_strand_id
1 'polypeptide(L)'
;MEGIIINELSLNGQFSDSQDFWKNGIPLFHKVLQDAQSFGIMYLFKKGNFYGAQATPDKTLHDLLTAPEARIIDEAKRYKSILARAICNPFWDDDPRQDPDAHYRVDEKEVSGSSVAEAAARSVCLLSFIRSPYEKNPIVVTKGEETTEVGNIWKEKQLYSILFERGELSLEKYITIRFSGGKLDFSLIDDTYGFSLIDDENRSEFIDSFRKVEELNWSAIITDKGLDYKTYNKNRRSRHYFSDEQWRKGIKKFRITQRNRCFGYVEDGVFYVLRFDLDHELSDVG
;
A
#
# COMPACT_ATOMS: atom_id res chain seq x y z
N MET A 1 -6.81 13.36 -1.20
CA MET A 1 -6.44 13.41 0.25
C MET A 1 -5.75 14.72 0.55
N GLU A 2 -6.25 15.51 1.51
CA GLU A 2 -5.70 16.85 1.76
C GLU A 2 -4.30 16.81 2.39
N GLY A 3 -3.96 15.77 3.14
CA GLY A 3 -2.65 15.64 3.75
C GLY A 3 -2.45 14.34 4.52
N ILE A 4 -1.22 14.17 4.99
CA ILE A 4 -0.77 13.07 5.85
C ILE A 4 -0.07 13.68 7.05
N ILE A 5 -0.27 13.11 8.25
CA ILE A 5 0.46 13.53 9.47
C ILE A 5 1.53 12.48 9.79
N ILE A 6 2.76 12.92 10.01
CA ILE A 6 3.85 12.03 10.46
C ILE A 6 3.61 11.68 11.93
N ASN A 7 3.57 10.39 12.22
CA ASN A 7 3.40 9.86 13.57
C ASN A 7 4.74 9.82 14.32
N GLU A 8 5.00 10.82 15.16
CA GLU A 8 6.21 10.89 15.98
C GLU A 8 6.27 9.75 17.02
N LEU A 9 5.10 9.29 17.51
CA LEU A 9 5.06 8.20 18.49
C LEU A 9 5.54 6.86 17.90
N SER A 10 5.52 6.72 16.57
CA SER A 10 6.01 5.53 15.91
C SER A 10 7.54 5.42 15.92
N LEU A 11 8.28 6.45 16.24
CA LEU A 11 9.73 6.39 16.46
C LEU A 11 10.06 5.69 17.79
N ASN A 12 9.63 6.22 18.90
CA ASN A 12 9.66 5.64 20.26
C ASN A 12 10.94 4.83 20.61
N GLY A 13 12.12 5.22 20.11
CA GLY A 13 13.38 4.51 20.36
C GLY A 13 13.47 3.09 19.81
N GLN A 14 12.63 2.73 18.84
CA GLN A 14 12.46 1.36 18.37
C GLN A 14 13.62 0.78 17.55
N PHE A 15 14.45 1.61 16.97
CA PHE A 15 15.60 1.17 16.20
C PHE A 15 16.78 0.89 17.13
N SER A 16 17.46 -0.25 16.96
CA SER A 16 18.54 -0.69 17.85
C SER A 16 19.73 0.29 17.90
N ASP A 17 20.00 0.92 16.77
CA ASP A 17 21.09 1.89 16.58
C ASP A 17 20.89 2.75 15.32
N SER A 18 21.82 3.66 15.08
CA SER A 18 21.80 4.54 13.91
C SER A 18 21.80 3.77 12.59
N GLN A 19 22.53 2.67 12.50
CA GLN A 19 22.62 1.87 11.26
C GLN A 19 21.30 1.16 10.95
N ASP A 20 20.64 0.62 11.96
CA ASP A 20 19.32 0.01 11.85
C ASP A 20 18.29 1.05 11.40
N PHE A 21 18.29 2.26 11.97
CA PHE A 21 17.43 3.35 11.54
C PHE A 21 17.62 3.70 10.06
N TRP A 22 18.87 3.90 9.62
CA TRP A 22 19.18 4.27 8.23
C TRP A 22 18.85 3.16 7.23
N LYS A 23 19.05 1.90 7.61
CA LYS A 23 18.87 0.75 6.72
C LYS A 23 17.41 0.28 6.65
N ASN A 24 16.70 0.29 7.76
CA ASN A 24 15.38 -0.34 7.87
C ASN A 24 14.23 0.63 8.15
N GLY A 25 14.50 1.79 8.73
CA GLY A 25 13.48 2.81 9.01
C GLY A 25 13.24 3.75 7.83
N ILE A 26 14.32 4.30 7.30
CA ILE A 26 14.27 5.39 6.33
C ILE A 26 13.84 4.97 4.92
N PRO A 27 14.35 3.90 4.31
CA PRO A 27 14.03 3.60 2.91
C PRO A 27 12.54 3.44 2.66
N LEU A 28 11.85 2.75 3.57
CA LEU A 28 10.42 2.49 3.45
C LEU A 28 9.60 3.78 3.64
N PHE A 29 9.92 4.55 4.67
CA PHE A 29 9.33 5.85 4.93
C PHE A 29 9.51 6.81 3.74
N HIS A 30 10.73 6.87 3.20
CA HIS A 30 11.06 7.67 2.02
C HIS A 30 10.23 7.30 0.79
N LYS A 31 10.08 5.99 0.53
CA LYS A 31 9.32 5.51 -0.62
C LYS A 31 7.84 5.90 -0.53
N VAL A 32 7.22 5.72 0.64
CA VAL A 32 5.83 6.16 0.87
C VAL A 32 5.68 7.66 0.63
N LEU A 33 6.64 8.48 1.08
CA LEU A 33 6.62 9.92 0.84
C LEU A 33 6.72 10.27 -0.65
N GLN A 34 7.60 9.61 -1.40
CA GLN A 34 7.73 9.83 -2.84
C GLN A 34 6.43 9.48 -3.57
N ASP A 35 5.85 8.33 -3.24
CA ASP A 35 4.61 7.88 -3.84
C ASP A 35 3.45 8.83 -3.49
N ALA A 36 3.33 9.25 -2.23
CA ALA A 36 2.34 10.23 -1.79
C ALA A 36 2.43 11.54 -2.60
N GLN A 37 3.64 12.06 -2.80
CA GLN A 37 3.87 13.24 -3.61
C GLN A 37 3.48 13.03 -5.09
N SER A 38 3.76 11.85 -5.65
CA SER A 38 3.40 11.52 -7.04
C SER A 38 1.88 11.47 -7.26
N PHE A 39 1.12 11.19 -6.21
CA PHE A 39 -0.35 11.23 -6.21
C PHE A 39 -0.93 12.59 -5.82
N GLY A 40 -0.10 13.63 -5.73
CA GLY A 40 -0.56 15.00 -5.46
C GLY A 40 -0.93 15.26 -4.00
N ILE A 41 -0.49 14.43 -3.06
CA ILE A 41 -0.67 14.71 -1.63
C ILE A 41 0.29 15.83 -1.25
N MET A 42 -0.27 17.04 -1.08
CA MET A 42 0.52 18.27 -0.98
C MET A 42 1.01 18.56 0.44
N TYR A 43 0.29 18.12 1.46
CA TYR A 43 0.58 18.50 2.84
C TYR A 43 1.05 17.30 3.66
N LEU A 44 2.27 17.44 4.17
CA LEU A 44 2.85 16.53 5.14
C LEU A 44 2.97 17.27 6.47
N PHE A 45 1.99 17.10 7.33
CA PHE A 45 2.01 17.73 8.64
C PHE A 45 2.92 16.96 9.61
N LYS A 46 3.55 17.67 10.52
CA LYS A 46 4.35 17.10 11.59
C LYS A 46 4.19 17.93 12.85
N LYS A 47 4.50 17.35 14.00
CA LYS A 47 4.55 18.06 15.26
C LYS A 47 5.80 18.94 15.32
N GLY A 48 5.73 20.12 15.96
CA GLY A 48 6.85 21.05 16.08
C GLY A 48 8.09 20.42 16.70
N ASN A 49 7.93 19.54 17.69
CA ASN A 49 9.01 18.80 18.31
C ASN A 49 9.34 17.45 17.64
N PHE A 50 8.90 17.18 16.42
CA PHE A 50 9.11 15.91 15.70
C PHE A 50 10.59 15.49 15.69
N TYR A 51 11.49 16.43 15.50
CA TYR A 51 12.94 16.15 15.48
C TYR A 51 13.51 15.74 16.86
N GLY A 52 12.79 16.05 17.95
CA GLY A 52 13.12 15.60 19.29
C GLY A 52 12.62 14.19 19.61
N ALA A 53 11.86 13.57 18.71
CA ALA A 53 11.38 12.21 18.92
C ALA A 53 12.55 11.21 18.97
N GLN A 54 12.49 10.29 19.95
CA GLN A 54 13.51 9.27 20.17
C GLN A 54 13.45 8.23 19.04
N ALA A 55 14.51 8.12 18.25
CA ALA A 55 14.59 7.16 17.15
C ALA A 55 15.30 5.86 17.58
N THR A 56 16.41 5.98 18.33
CA THR A 56 17.11 4.85 18.96
C THR A 56 17.09 5.01 20.49
N PRO A 57 17.51 4.02 21.28
CA PRO A 57 17.51 4.15 22.75
C PRO A 57 18.32 5.35 23.29
N ASP A 58 19.31 5.80 22.54
CA ASP A 58 20.27 6.86 22.94
C ASP A 58 20.26 8.11 22.05
N LYS A 59 19.52 8.11 20.90
CA LYS A 59 19.54 9.23 19.94
C LYS A 59 18.15 9.64 19.50
N THR A 60 17.95 10.95 19.45
CA THR A 60 16.78 11.56 18.81
C THR A 60 16.93 11.56 17.28
N LEU A 61 15.86 11.84 16.59
CA LEU A 61 15.89 12.05 15.14
C LEU A 61 16.83 13.21 14.76
N HIS A 62 16.86 14.27 15.57
CA HIS A 62 17.80 15.40 15.38
C HIS A 62 19.26 14.94 15.45
N ASP A 63 19.61 14.15 16.46
CA ASP A 63 20.98 13.64 16.63
C ASP A 63 21.40 12.79 15.42
N LEU A 64 20.52 11.93 14.94
CA LEU A 64 20.77 11.10 13.75
C LEU A 64 20.98 11.95 12.49
N LEU A 65 20.14 12.96 12.29
CA LEU A 65 20.20 13.83 11.11
C LEU A 65 21.42 14.77 11.10
N THR A 66 21.95 15.13 12.26
CA THR A 66 23.10 16.03 12.40
C THR A 66 24.43 15.30 12.54
N ALA A 67 24.40 14.00 12.83
CA ALA A 67 25.59 13.18 12.97
C ALA A 67 26.50 13.25 11.74
N PRO A 68 27.83 13.23 11.91
CA PRO A 68 28.79 13.28 10.79
C PRO A 68 28.60 12.16 9.78
N GLU A 69 28.29 10.94 10.23
CA GLU A 69 27.99 9.76 9.40
C GLU A 69 26.78 9.96 8.48
N ALA A 70 25.81 10.76 8.89
CA ALA A 70 24.66 11.12 8.06
C ALA A 70 25.02 11.97 6.82
N ARG A 71 26.24 12.46 6.72
CA ARG A 71 26.75 13.16 5.52
C ARG A 71 27.28 12.21 4.46
N ILE A 72 27.59 10.99 4.83
CA ILE A 72 28.24 9.96 3.99
C ILE A 72 27.19 8.99 3.44
N ILE A 73 26.13 8.73 4.19
CA ILE A 73 25.09 7.76 3.84
C ILE A 73 24.11 8.39 2.85
N ASP A 74 23.95 7.79 1.66
CA ASP A 74 23.09 8.32 0.59
C ASP A 74 21.61 8.37 0.99
N GLU A 75 21.11 7.40 1.75
CA GLU A 75 19.77 7.39 2.32
C GLU A 75 19.53 8.60 3.23
N ALA A 76 20.50 8.92 4.09
CA ALA A 76 20.42 10.09 4.97
C ALA A 76 20.36 11.41 4.19
N LYS A 77 21.11 11.52 3.10
CA LYS A 77 21.08 12.70 2.22
C LYS A 77 19.72 12.86 1.53
N ARG A 78 19.17 11.76 1.00
CA ARG A 78 17.84 11.73 0.37
C ARG A 78 16.75 12.10 1.36
N TYR A 79 16.77 11.53 2.56
CA TYR A 79 15.83 11.82 3.61
C TYR A 79 15.88 13.28 4.07
N LYS A 80 17.08 13.84 4.26
CA LYS A 80 17.26 15.28 4.55
C LYS A 80 16.64 16.16 3.48
N SER A 81 16.81 15.82 2.20
CA SER A 81 16.21 16.56 1.09
C SER A 81 14.67 16.53 1.13
N ILE A 82 14.09 15.39 1.45
CA ILE A 82 12.62 15.24 1.54
C ILE A 82 12.08 15.95 2.78
N LEU A 83 12.71 15.78 3.93
CA LEU A 83 12.34 16.52 5.13
C LEU A 83 12.53 18.04 4.95
N ALA A 84 13.57 18.48 4.24
CA ALA A 84 13.74 19.88 3.93
C ALA A 84 12.59 20.43 3.07
N ARG A 85 12.09 19.66 2.12
CA ARG A 85 10.86 20.01 1.37
C ARG A 85 9.62 19.99 2.26
N ALA A 86 9.51 19.03 3.17
CA ALA A 86 8.44 18.93 4.15
C ALA A 86 8.52 20.01 5.25
N ILE A 87 9.68 20.64 5.47
CA ILE A 87 9.86 21.76 6.40
C ILE A 87 9.07 23.00 5.95
N CYS A 88 8.78 23.13 4.66
CA CYS A 88 7.92 24.20 4.14
C CYS A 88 6.44 24.00 4.44
N ASN A 89 6.04 22.86 5.00
CA ASN A 89 4.66 22.60 5.40
C ASN A 89 4.45 23.01 6.86
N PRO A 90 3.25 23.55 7.19
CA PRO A 90 2.96 24.00 8.54
C PRO A 90 3.08 22.83 9.53
N PHE A 91 3.52 23.15 10.73
CA PHE A 91 3.39 22.24 11.85
C PHE A 91 1.90 22.20 12.25
N TRP A 92 1.39 21.01 12.56
CA TRP A 92 -0.02 20.89 12.90
C TRP A 92 -0.36 21.55 14.25
N ASP A 93 0.62 21.66 15.15
CA ASP A 93 0.50 22.29 16.45
C ASP A 93 0.54 23.84 16.40
N ASP A 94 0.77 24.43 15.23
CA ASP A 94 0.53 25.87 14.99
C ASP A 94 -0.98 26.18 14.86
N ASP A 95 -1.81 25.21 14.43
CA ASP A 95 -3.27 25.29 14.35
C ASP A 95 -3.90 23.92 14.68
N PRO A 96 -3.88 23.50 15.97
CA PRO A 96 -4.37 22.19 16.39
C PRO A 96 -5.89 22.08 16.25
N ARG A 97 -6.36 20.91 15.81
CA ARG A 97 -7.78 20.58 15.67
C ARG A 97 -8.28 19.63 16.76
N GLN A 98 -7.36 18.97 17.46
CA GLN A 98 -7.74 18.14 18.59
C GLN A 98 -8.29 19.05 19.73
N ASP A 99 -9.30 18.53 20.41
CA ASP A 99 -9.90 19.16 21.57
C ASP A 99 -8.91 19.11 22.75
N PRO A 100 -8.45 20.25 23.29
CA PRO A 100 -7.44 20.27 24.34
C PRO A 100 -7.92 19.70 25.68
N ASP A 101 -9.24 19.65 25.90
CA ASP A 101 -9.85 19.14 27.14
C ASP A 101 -10.23 17.64 27.03
N ALA A 102 -10.08 17.04 25.85
CA ALA A 102 -10.44 15.66 25.62
C ALA A 102 -9.24 14.71 25.75
N HIS A 103 -9.55 13.50 26.24
CA HIS A 103 -8.59 12.40 26.30
C HIS A 103 -8.70 11.51 25.07
N TYR A 104 -7.61 11.44 24.30
CA TYR A 104 -7.49 10.53 23.14
C TYR A 104 -6.66 9.31 23.52
N ARG A 105 -7.11 8.11 23.15
CA ARG A 105 -6.42 6.86 23.49
C ARG A 105 -6.34 5.91 22.29
N VAL A 106 -5.27 5.12 22.28
CA VAL A 106 -5.08 3.96 21.39
C VAL A 106 -4.69 2.77 22.27
N ASP A 107 -5.45 1.69 22.21
CA ASP A 107 -5.22 0.48 23.04
C ASP A 107 -4.97 0.88 24.52
N GLU A 108 -5.86 1.64 25.13
CA GLU A 108 -5.79 2.15 26.53
C GLU A 108 -4.65 3.16 26.81
N LYS A 109 -3.76 3.42 25.87
CA LYS A 109 -2.67 4.38 26.04
C LYS A 109 -3.13 5.79 25.67
N GLU A 110 -2.81 6.75 26.52
CA GLU A 110 -3.06 8.19 26.27
C GLU A 110 -2.18 8.66 25.11
N VAL A 111 -2.82 9.31 24.11
CA VAL A 111 -2.16 9.87 22.93
C VAL A 111 -2.56 11.34 22.68
N SER A 112 -3.24 11.99 23.64
CA SER A 112 -3.58 13.42 23.56
C SER A 112 -2.34 14.27 23.32
N GLY A 113 -2.46 15.33 22.56
CA GLY A 113 -1.34 16.19 22.19
C GLY A 113 -0.34 15.55 21.22
N SER A 114 -0.67 14.42 20.60
CA SER A 114 0.16 13.74 19.61
C SER A 114 -0.40 13.86 18.19
N SER A 115 0.44 13.50 17.19
CA SER A 115 0.01 13.40 15.80
C SER A 115 -1.11 12.38 15.59
N VAL A 116 -1.22 11.35 16.44
CA VAL A 116 -2.29 10.35 16.36
C VAL A 116 -3.65 10.96 16.71
N ALA A 117 -3.73 11.73 17.80
CA ALA A 117 -4.94 12.45 18.18
C ALA A 117 -5.30 13.51 17.13
N GLU A 118 -4.31 14.22 16.61
CA GLU A 118 -4.53 15.26 15.60
C GLU A 118 -5.04 14.65 14.27
N ALA A 119 -4.53 13.48 13.86
CA ALA A 119 -5.01 12.79 12.67
C ALA A 119 -6.48 12.37 12.80
N ALA A 120 -6.90 11.92 13.98
CA ALA A 120 -8.30 11.61 14.28
C ALA A 120 -9.17 12.86 14.18
N ALA A 121 -8.74 13.98 14.79
CA ALA A 121 -9.47 15.23 14.78
C ALA A 121 -9.59 15.86 13.39
N ARG A 122 -8.60 15.68 12.52
CA ARG A 122 -8.58 16.17 11.13
C ARG A 122 -9.19 15.21 10.12
N SER A 123 -9.47 13.95 10.50
CA SER A 123 -9.89 12.88 9.57
C SER A 123 -8.89 12.64 8.44
N VAL A 124 -7.58 12.72 8.74
CA VAL A 124 -6.49 12.48 7.79
C VAL A 124 -5.71 11.21 8.16
N CYS A 125 -4.85 10.75 7.26
CA CYS A 125 -4.04 9.57 7.50
C CYS A 125 -2.75 9.87 8.27
N LEU A 126 -2.24 8.85 8.96
CA LEU A 126 -0.93 8.85 9.57
C LEU A 126 0.11 8.21 8.65
N LEU A 127 1.34 8.68 8.75
CA LEU A 127 2.54 8.01 8.23
C LEU A 127 3.41 7.58 9.41
N SER A 128 3.52 6.28 9.62
CA SER A 128 4.25 5.69 10.73
C SER A 128 5.53 4.99 10.27
N PHE A 129 6.52 4.94 11.15
CA PHE A 129 7.70 4.09 10.97
C PHE A 129 7.34 2.64 11.27
N ILE A 130 7.99 1.71 10.56
CA ILE A 130 7.81 0.27 10.78
C ILE A 130 8.39 -0.16 12.14
N ARG A 131 7.96 -1.30 12.70
CA ARG A 131 8.35 -1.89 14.00
C ARG A 131 7.78 -1.20 15.24
N SER A 132 6.72 -0.48 15.09
CA SER A 132 6.06 0.21 16.19
C SER A 132 4.78 -0.53 16.58
N PRO A 133 4.20 -0.29 17.77
CA PRO A 133 2.83 -0.75 18.06
C PRO A 133 1.79 -0.20 17.09
N TYR A 134 2.18 0.73 16.24
CA TYR A 134 1.38 1.34 15.18
C TYR A 134 1.43 0.57 13.85
N GLU A 135 1.81 -0.69 13.83
CA GLU A 135 1.73 -1.59 12.65
C GLU A 135 0.30 -2.11 12.44
N LYS A 136 -0.69 -1.23 12.55
CA LYS A 136 -2.11 -1.51 12.36
C LYS A 136 -2.69 -0.55 11.33
N ASN A 137 -3.67 -0.99 10.57
CA ASN A 137 -4.47 -0.13 9.70
C ASN A 137 -5.90 -0.67 9.63
N PRO A 138 -6.90 0.11 10.06
CA PRO A 138 -6.77 1.41 10.70
C PRO A 138 -6.23 1.37 12.13
N ILE A 139 -5.78 2.54 12.64
CA ILE A 139 -5.60 2.76 14.06
C ILE A 139 -6.93 3.26 14.63
N VAL A 140 -7.45 2.58 15.64
CA VAL A 140 -8.67 2.99 16.33
C VAL A 140 -8.30 3.97 17.46
N VAL A 141 -8.74 5.22 17.34
CA VAL A 141 -8.56 6.27 18.34
C VAL A 141 -9.88 6.48 19.07
N THR A 142 -9.86 6.42 20.40
CA THR A 142 -11.03 6.69 21.24
C THR A 142 -10.94 8.08 21.85
N LYS A 143 -12.07 8.81 21.85
CA LYS A 143 -12.27 10.10 22.54
C LYS A 143 -13.51 9.97 23.40
N GLY A 144 -13.36 9.72 24.71
CA GLY A 144 -14.50 9.37 25.55
C GLY A 144 -15.16 8.07 25.08
N GLU A 145 -16.44 8.12 24.69
CA GLU A 145 -17.19 7.00 24.11
C GLU A 145 -17.10 6.94 22.59
N GLU A 146 -16.61 7.98 21.93
CA GLU A 146 -16.48 8.05 20.48
C GLU A 146 -15.22 7.31 20.01
N THR A 147 -15.33 6.63 18.86
CA THR A 147 -14.21 5.98 18.20
C THR A 147 -14.05 6.49 16.78
N THR A 148 -12.80 6.74 16.38
CA THR A 148 -12.43 7.17 15.03
C THR A 148 -11.39 6.23 14.46
N GLU A 149 -11.64 5.71 13.27
CA GLU A 149 -10.66 4.94 12.52
C GLU A 149 -9.75 5.86 11.72
N VAL A 150 -8.46 5.82 12.01
CA VAL A 150 -7.43 6.62 11.36
C VAL A 150 -6.63 5.71 10.44
N GLY A 151 -6.64 5.98 9.15
CA GLY A 151 -5.80 5.26 8.18
C GLY A 151 -4.33 5.46 8.52
N ASN A 152 -3.58 4.35 8.60
CA ASN A 152 -2.17 4.39 8.96
C ASN A 152 -1.32 3.75 7.86
N ILE A 153 -0.32 4.47 7.41
CA ILE A 153 0.54 4.11 6.30
C ILE A 153 1.94 3.82 6.85
N TRP A 154 2.44 2.61 6.68
CA TRP A 154 3.84 2.25 6.97
C TRP A 154 4.49 1.44 5.85
N LYS A 155 3.76 1.17 4.77
CA LYS A 155 4.22 0.56 3.51
C LYS A 155 3.41 1.15 2.35
N GLU A 156 3.96 1.12 1.15
CA GLU A 156 3.30 1.64 -0.05
C GLU A 156 1.91 1.02 -0.28
N LYS A 157 1.78 -0.26 0.00
CA LYS A 157 0.53 -1.01 -0.18
C LYS A 157 -0.65 -0.42 0.60
N GLN A 158 -0.43 0.12 1.81
CA GLN A 158 -1.49 0.81 2.55
C GLN A 158 -1.86 2.15 1.90
N LEU A 159 -0.86 2.91 1.44
CA LEU A 159 -1.13 4.17 0.73
C LEU A 159 -2.04 3.92 -0.48
N TYR A 160 -1.71 2.92 -1.31
CA TYR A 160 -2.50 2.60 -2.50
C TYR A 160 -3.91 2.14 -2.15
N SER A 161 -4.09 1.33 -1.10
CA SER A 161 -5.41 0.91 -0.63
C SER A 161 -6.26 2.10 -0.18
N ILE A 162 -5.68 3.00 0.62
CA ILE A 162 -6.38 4.21 1.09
C ILE A 162 -6.77 5.12 -0.07
N LEU A 163 -5.88 5.33 -1.05
CA LEU A 163 -6.18 6.15 -2.23
C LEU A 163 -7.28 5.53 -3.08
N PHE A 164 -7.28 4.22 -3.21
CA PHE A 164 -8.31 3.49 -3.94
C PHE A 164 -9.68 3.57 -3.23
N GLU A 165 -9.73 3.31 -1.92
CA GLU A 165 -10.94 3.41 -1.10
C GLU A 165 -11.56 4.82 -1.12
N ARG A 166 -10.74 5.84 -1.29
CA ARG A 166 -11.17 7.25 -1.44
C ARG A 166 -11.53 7.65 -2.88
N GLY A 167 -11.43 6.73 -3.84
CA GLY A 167 -11.68 7.01 -5.25
C GLY A 167 -10.63 7.89 -5.93
N GLU A 168 -9.47 8.07 -5.30
CA GLU A 168 -8.35 8.88 -5.83
C GLU A 168 -7.40 8.06 -6.72
N LEU A 169 -7.62 6.74 -6.80
CA LEU A 169 -6.86 5.81 -7.62
C LEU A 169 -7.82 4.92 -8.41
N SER A 170 -7.66 4.82 -9.73
CA SER A 170 -8.47 3.92 -10.55
C SER A 170 -8.19 2.45 -10.20
N LEU A 171 -9.16 1.57 -10.46
CA LEU A 171 -9.04 0.13 -10.22
C LEU A 171 -7.82 -0.47 -10.94
N GLU A 172 -7.65 -0.15 -12.23
CA GLU A 172 -6.52 -0.59 -13.03
C GLU A 172 -5.19 -0.21 -12.39
N LYS A 173 -5.03 1.07 -12.05
CA LYS A 173 -3.82 1.59 -11.43
C LYS A 173 -3.57 0.96 -10.06
N TYR A 174 -4.63 0.79 -9.26
CA TYR A 174 -4.55 0.11 -7.96
C TYR A 174 -4.07 -1.34 -8.11
N ILE A 175 -4.73 -2.14 -8.97
CA ILE A 175 -4.38 -3.55 -9.18
C ILE A 175 -2.95 -3.67 -9.72
N THR A 176 -2.60 -2.87 -10.73
CA THR A 176 -1.27 -2.91 -11.33
C THR A 176 -0.18 -2.61 -10.31
N ILE A 177 -0.31 -1.55 -9.53
CA ILE A 177 0.71 -1.18 -8.53
C ILE A 177 0.72 -2.18 -7.37
N ARG A 178 -0.46 -2.64 -6.92
CA ARG A 178 -0.60 -3.48 -5.73
C ARG A 178 -0.10 -4.90 -5.93
N PHE A 179 -0.26 -5.46 -7.12
CA PHE A 179 -0.03 -6.88 -7.40
C PHE A 179 1.12 -7.15 -8.38
N SER A 180 1.54 -6.20 -9.23
CA SER A 180 2.71 -6.41 -10.09
C SER A 180 4.01 -6.50 -9.29
N GLY A 181 4.97 -7.25 -9.84
CA GLY A 181 6.26 -7.51 -9.19
C GLY A 181 6.24 -8.67 -8.19
N GLY A 182 5.09 -9.36 -8.05
CA GLY A 182 4.92 -10.61 -7.32
C GLY A 182 4.67 -11.79 -8.27
N LYS A 183 3.58 -12.53 -8.02
CA LYS A 183 3.15 -13.65 -8.89
C LYS A 183 2.30 -13.22 -10.08
N LEU A 184 1.86 -11.97 -10.15
CA LEU A 184 1.01 -11.42 -11.20
C LEU A 184 1.73 -10.30 -11.94
N ASP A 185 1.52 -10.23 -13.24
CA ASP A 185 1.95 -9.13 -14.11
C ASP A 185 0.81 -8.76 -15.06
N PHE A 186 0.50 -7.48 -15.15
CA PHE A 186 -0.60 -6.94 -15.96
C PHE A 186 -0.13 -6.14 -17.17
N SER A 187 1.17 -6.13 -17.46
CA SER A 187 1.75 -5.35 -18.57
C SER A 187 1.30 -5.79 -19.95
N LEU A 188 0.76 -7.01 -20.08
CA LEU A 188 0.31 -7.59 -21.32
C LEU A 188 -1.21 -7.72 -21.43
N ILE A 189 -1.96 -7.11 -20.51
CA ILE A 189 -3.41 -7.19 -20.51
C ILE A 189 -3.99 -6.47 -21.74
N ASP A 190 -5.00 -7.06 -22.33
CA ASP A 190 -5.71 -6.50 -23.47
C ASP A 190 -6.59 -5.32 -23.05
N ASP A 191 -6.53 -4.18 -23.76
CA ASP A 191 -7.30 -2.99 -23.41
C ASP A 191 -8.81 -3.19 -23.53
N THR A 192 -9.26 -4.01 -24.48
CA THR A 192 -10.69 -4.29 -24.72
C THR A 192 -11.25 -5.30 -23.72
N TYR A 193 -10.44 -6.30 -23.36
CA TYR A 193 -10.84 -7.41 -22.50
C TYR A 193 -10.11 -7.36 -21.14
N GLY A 194 -9.70 -6.17 -20.73
CA GLY A 194 -8.98 -5.90 -19.51
C GLY A 194 -9.83 -5.20 -18.45
N PHE A 195 -9.23 -4.23 -17.79
CA PHE A 195 -9.83 -3.53 -16.65
C PHE A 195 -11.12 -2.77 -16.98
N SER A 196 -11.32 -2.38 -18.24
CA SER A 196 -12.54 -1.71 -18.71
C SER A 196 -13.80 -2.56 -18.58
N LEU A 197 -13.66 -3.88 -18.46
CA LEU A 197 -14.79 -4.80 -18.26
C LEU A 197 -15.22 -4.91 -16.80
N ILE A 198 -14.39 -4.50 -15.85
CA ILE A 198 -14.66 -4.67 -14.41
C ILE A 198 -15.50 -3.49 -13.94
N ASP A 199 -16.75 -3.76 -13.59
CA ASP A 199 -17.64 -2.78 -12.96
C ASP A 199 -17.46 -2.72 -11.43
N ASP A 200 -18.16 -1.78 -10.80
CA ASP A 200 -18.10 -1.59 -9.35
C ASP A 200 -18.62 -2.80 -8.57
N GLU A 201 -19.53 -3.60 -9.14
CA GLU A 201 -20.11 -4.76 -8.48
C GLU A 201 -19.12 -5.92 -8.38
N ASN A 202 -18.26 -6.08 -9.40
CA ASN A 202 -17.29 -7.17 -9.50
C ASN A 202 -15.90 -6.84 -8.97
N ARG A 203 -15.60 -5.56 -8.72
CA ARG A 203 -14.24 -5.13 -8.39
C ARG A 203 -13.65 -5.80 -7.14
N SER A 204 -14.48 -6.06 -6.13
CA SER A 204 -14.03 -6.69 -4.89
C SER A 204 -13.57 -8.11 -5.12
N GLU A 205 -14.31 -8.89 -5.92
CA GLU A 205 -13.99 -10.28 -6.25
C GLU A 205 -12.67 -10.39 -7.02
N PHE A 206 -12.40 -9.44 -7.94
CA PHE A 206 -11.13 -9.38 -8.65
C PHE A 206 -9.97 -9.13 -7.69
N ILE A 207 -10.10 -8.12 -6.82
CA ILE A 207 -9.08 -7.79 -5.81
C ILE A 207 -8.81 -8.97 -4.88
N ASP A 208 -9.86 -9.64 -4.39
CA ASP A 208 -9.74 -10.78 -3.48
C ASP A 208 -9.11 -12.00 -4.15
N SER A 209 -9.45 -12.26 -5.41
CA SER A 209 -8.82 -13.35 -6.17
C SER A 209 -7.33 -13.08 -6.44
N PHE A 210 -6.95 -11.86 -6.80
CA PHE A 210 -5.54 -11.50 -6.98
C PHE A 210 -4.76 -11.53 -5.66
N ARG A 211 -5.37 -11.09 -4.55
CA ARG A 211 -4.78 -11.22 -3.20
C ARG A 211 -4.54 -12.67 -2.85
N LYS A 212 -5.50 -13.54 -3.11
CA LYS A 212 -5.40 -14.99 -2.89
C LYS A 212 -4.26 -15.61 -3.71
N VAL A 213 -4.11 -15.26 -4.99
CA VAL A 213 -2.98 -15.70 -5.82
C VAL A 213 -1.63 -15.22 -5.25
N GLU A 214 -1.56 -13.99 -4.76
CA GLU A 214 -0.34 -13.44 -4.16
C GLU A 214 0.07 -14.18 -2.86
N GLU A 215 -0.90 -14.52 -2.02
CA GLU A 215 -0.69 -15.16 -0.71
C GLU A 215 -0.32 -16.64 -0.83
N LEU A 216 -0.92 -17.38 -1.75
CA LEU A 216 -0.70 -18.81 -1.94
C LEU A 216 0.62 -19.06 -2.69
N ASN A 217 1.34 -20.14 -2.35
CA ASN A 217 2.40 -20.64 -3.20
C ASN A 217 1.83 -21.37 -4.44
N TRP A 218 2.65 -21.59 -5.48
CA TRP A 218 2.19 -22.20 -6.74
C TRP A 218 1.56 -23.58 -6.57
N SER A 219 2.10 -24.43 -5.68
CA SER A 219 1.51 -25.74 -5.41
C SER A 219 0.10 -25.63 -4.86
N ALA A 220 -0.14 -24.67 -3.97
CA ALA A 220 -1.46 -24.39 -3.42
C ALA A 220 -2.41 -23.77 -4.46
N ILE A 221 -1.93 -22.85 -5.33
CA ILE A 221 -2.72 -22.26 -6.42
C ILE A 221 -3.27 -23.36 -7.34
N ILE A 222 -2.40 -24.31 -7.73
CA ILE A 222 -2.77 -25.41 -8.67
C ILE A 222 -3.85 -26.31 -8.07
N THR A 223 -3.87 -26.51 -6.75
CA THR A 223 -4.81 -27.41 -6.06
C THR A 223 -6.00 -26.70 -5.45
N ASP A 224 -6.05 -25.36 -5.44
CA ASP A 224 -7.12 -24.57 -4.84
C ASP A 224 -8.41 -24.68 -5.65
N LYS A 225 -9.45 -25.23 -5.02
CA LYS A 225 -10.76 -25.43 -5.66
C LYS A 225 -11.49 -24.10 -5.95
N GLY A 226 -11.20 -23.04 -5.19
CA GLY A 226 -11.80 -21.74 -5.39
C GLY A 226 -11.23 -21.06 -6.64
N LEU A 227 -9.91 -21.06 -6.79
CA LEU A 227 -9.23 -20.52 -7.97
C LEU A 227 -9.44 -21.40 -9.21
N ASP A 228 -9.63 -22.70 -9.06
CA ASP A 228 -9.88 -23.64 -10.16
C ASP A 228 -8.88 -23.44 -11.34
N TYR A 229 -7.59 -23.34 -10.97
CA TYR A 229 -6.50 -23.08 -11.92
C TYR A 229 -6.32 -24.24 -12.90
N LYS A 230 -6.40 -23.94 -14.20
CA LYS A 230 -6.39 -24.97 -15.27
C LYS A 230 -5.65 -24.51 -16.51
N THR A 231 -5.15 -25.48 -17.27
CA THR A 231 -4.71 -25.26 -18.64
C THR A 231 -5.94 -24.97 -19.52
N TYR A 232 -5.81 -23.98 -20.38
CA TYR A 232 -6.78 -23.68 -21.42
C TYR A 232 -6.26 -24.13 -22.77
N ASN A 233 -6.98 -25.03 -23.44
CA ASN A 233 -6.49 -25.69 -24.63
C ASN A 233 -6.91 -24.97 -25.91
N LYS A 234 -5.97 -24.87 -26.86
CA LYS A 234 -6.23 -24.34 -28.20
C LYS A 234 -7.12 -25.35 -28.97
N ASN A 235 -8.26 -24.85 -29.47
CA ASN A 235 -9.12 -25.62 -30.35
C ASN A 235 -9.63 -24.73 -31.50
N ARG A 236 -10.53 -25.27 -32.37
CA ARG A 236 -11.04 -24.54 -33.53
C ARG A 236 -11.77 -23.27 -33.15
N ARG A 237 -12.48 -23.23 -31.99
CA ARG A 237 -13.28 -22.08 -31.55
C ARG A 237 -12.43 -21.08 -30.77
N SER A 238 -11.46 -21.55 -29.98
CA SER A 238 -10.65 -20.71 -29.11
C SER A 238 -9.38 -20.13 -29.76
N ARG A 239 -8.96 -20.64 -30.92
CA ARG A 239 -7.66 -20.34 -31.53
C ARG A 239 -7.39 -18.85 -31.81
N HIS A 240 -8.42 -18.06 -32.02
CA HIS A 240 -8.33 -16.65 -32.37
C HIS A 240 -8.31 -15.69 -31.17
N TYR A 241 -8.50 -16.19 -29.95
CA TYR A 241 -8.51 -15.34 -28.76
C TYR A 241 -7.11 -14.94 -28.29
N PHE A 242 -6.10 -15.69 -28.68
CA PHE A 242 -4.72 -15.46 -28.30
C PHE A 242 -3.81 -15.60 -29.54
N SER A 243 -2.69 -14.86 -29.54
CA SER A 243 -1.68 -14.98 -30.60
C SER A 243 -1.01 -16.37 -30.59
N ASP A 244 -0.39 -16.75 -31.72
CA ASP A 244 0.35 -18.02 -31.79
C ASP A 244 1.54 -18.07 -30.82
N GLU A 245 2.13 -16.92 -30.51
CA GLU A 245 3.17 -16.80 -29.49
C GLU A 245 2.61 -17.08 -28.10
N GLN A 246 1.48 -16.45 -27.74
CA GLN A 246 0.81 -16.68 -26.45
C GLN A 246 0.38 -18.15 -26.29
N TRP A 247 -0.17 -18.77 -27.37
CA TRP A 247 -0.50 -20.19 -27.36
C TRP A 247 0.70 -21.10 -27.11
N ARG A 248 1.87 -20.77 -27.67
CA ARG A 248 3.11 -21.54 -27.44
C ARG A 248 3.58 -21.50 -26.00
N LYS A 249 3.30 -20.41 -25.26
CA LYS A 249 3.59 -20.28 -23.83
C LYS A 249 2.64 -21.09 -22.94
N GLY A 250 1.53 -21.60 -23.49
CA GLY A 250 0.60 -22.47 -22.77
C GLY A 250 -0.39 -21.67 -21.89
N ILE A 251 -1.52 -21.31 -22.48
CA ILE A 251 -2.53 -20.52 -21.80
C ILE A 251 -3.10 -21.27 -20.59
N LYS A 252 -3.21 -20.55 -19.50
CA LYS A 252 -3.82 -20.96 -18.23
C LYS A 252 -5.00 -20.06 -17.92
N LYS A 253 -5.91 -20.54 -17.09
CA LYS A 253 -7.00 -19.73 -16.53
C LYS A 253 -7.15 -20.02 -15.05
N PHE A 254 -7.64 -19.02 -14.32
CA PHE A 254 -8.14 -19.22 -12.97
C PHE A 254 -9.47 -18.47 -12.77
N ARG A 255 -10.20 -18.92 -11.78
CA ARG A 255 -11.51 -18.41 -11.45
C ARG A 255 -11.41 -17.16 -10.59
N ILE A 256 -12.10 -16.10 -10.96
CA ILE A 256 -12.36 -14.92 -10.14
C ILE A 256 -13.67 -15.15 -9.34
N THR A 257 -14.77 -15.37 -10.05
CA THR A 257 -16.08 -15.71 -9.47
C THR A 257 -16.60 -17.00 -10.11
N GLN A 258 -17.85 -17.38 -9.82
CA GLN A 258 -18.50 -18.49 -10.55
C GLN A 258 -18.60 -18.22 -12.05
N ARG A 259 -18.70 -16.95 -12.46
CA ARG A 259 -18.80 -16.53 -13.86
C ARG A 259 -17.47 -16.06 -14.43
N ASN A 260 -16.73 -15.23 -13.71
CA ASN A 260 -15.58 -14.50 -14.22
C ASN A 260 -14.29 -15.33 -14.18
N ARG A 261 -13.47 -15.21 -15.20
CA ARG A 261 -12.17 -15.89 -15.34
C ARG A 261 -11.09 -14.91 -15.72
N CYS A 262 -9.87 -15.22 -15.27
CA CYS A 262 -8.65 -14.55 -15.67
C CYS A 262 -7.83 -15.51 -16.52
N PHE A 263 -7.38 -15.04 -17.69
CA PHE A 263 -6.58 -15.80 -18.64
C PHE A 263 -5.21 -15.19 -18.77
N GLY A 264 -4.19 -16.07 -18.89
CA GLY A 264 -2.80 -15.67 -19.06
C GLY A 264 -1.89 -16.89 -19.27
N TYR A 265 -0.61 -16.70 -19.07
CA TYR A 265 0.38 -17.78 -19.06
C TYR A 265 1.38 -17.57 -17.92
N VAL A 266 2.10 -18.63 -17.55
CA VAL A 266 3.16 -18.55 -16.52
C VAL A 266 4.52 -18.64 -17.18
N GLU A 267 5.39 -17.68 -16.85
CA GLU A 267 6.79 -17.65 -17.24
C GLU A 267 7.61 -17.21 -16.02
N ASP A 268 8.69 -17.92 -15.70
CA ASP A 268 9.57 -17.64 -14.55
C ASP A 268 8.85 -17.44 -13.19
N GLY A 269 7.76 -18.19 -13.00
CA GLY A 269 6.97 -18.11 -11.76
C GLY A 269 6.03 -16.91 -11.68
N VAL A 270 5.89 -16.14 -12.75
CA VAL A 270 4.96 -15.01 -12.86
C VAL A 270 3.82 -15.36 -13.81
N PHE A 271 2.59 -15.09 -13.41
CA PHE A 271 1.41 -15.20 -14.26
C PHE A 271 1.17 -13.88 -14.97
N TYR A 272 1.44 -13.85 -16.27
CA TYR A 272 1.18 -12.71 -17.14
C TYR A 272 -0.29 -12.72 -17.54
N VAL A 273 -1.04 -11.76 -17.01
CA VAL A 273 -2.47 -11.59 -17.29
C VAL A 273 -2.64 -11.05 -18.70
N LEU A 274 -3.46 -11.72 -19.51
CA LEU A 274 -3.74 -11.34 -20.89
C LEU A 274 -5.14 -10.76 -21.07
N ARG A 275 -6.14 -11.35 -20.41
CA ARG A 275 -7.53 -10.87 -20.53
C ARG A 275 -8.43 -11.45 -19.43
N PHE A 276 -9.55 -10.78 -19.24
CA PHE A 276 -10.66 -11.25 -18.43
C PHE A 276 -11.78 -11.79 -19.31
N ASP A 277 -12.58 -12.70 -18.77
CA ASP A 277 -13.77 -13.26 -19.40
C ASP A 277 -14.91 -13.17 -18.39
N LEU A 278 -15.85 -12.25 -18.63
CA LEU A 278 -16.99 -11.99 -17.73
C LEU A 278 -18.27 -12.67 -18.25
N ASP A 279 -18.32 -12.97 -19.54
CA ASP A 279 -19.52 -13.47 -20.24
C ASP A 279 -19.42 -14.95 -20.61
N HIS A 280 -18.42 -15.68 -20.14
CA HIS A 280 -18.12 -17.08 -20.48
C HIS A 280 -17.82 -17.36 -21.96
N GLU A 281 -17.57 -16.34 -22.79
CA GLU A 281 -17.27 -16.53 -24.20
C GLU A 281 -16.08 -17.48 -24.45
N LEU A 282 -15.03 -17.32 -23.63
CA LEU A 282 -13.85 -18.19 -23.71
C LEU A 282 -14.04 -19.49 -22.92
N SER A 283 -14.69 -19.39 -21.76
CA SER A 283 -14.78 -20.50 -20.81
C SER A 283 -15.61 -21.66 -21.37
N ASP A 284 -16.60 -21.38 -22.21
CA ASP A 284 -17.50 -22.37 -22.80
C ASP A 284 -16.95 -23.04 -24.06
N VAL A 285 -15.83 -22.57 -24.60
CA VAL A 285 -15.26 -23.07 -25.86
C VAL A 285 -13.87 -23.70 -25.74
N GLY A 286 -13.28 -23.75 -24.52
CA GLY A 286 -11.92 -24.25 -24.26
C GLY A 286 -11.81 -25.56 -23.50
#